data_a67ac7b9bba6e2790cd5b5a9e1a003f6
#
_entry.id   a67ac7b9bba6e2790cd5b5a9e1a003f6
#
_cell.length_a   1.000
_cell.length_b   1.000
_cell.length_c   1.000
_cell.angle_alpha   90.00
_cell.angle_beta   90.00
_cell.angle_gamma   90.00
#
_symmetry.space_group_name_H-M   'P 1'
#
loop_
_entity.id
_entity.type
_entity.pdbx_description
1 polymer ?
#
loop_
_entity_poly.entity_id
_entity_poly.type
_entity_poly.pdbx_seq_one_letter_code
_entity_poly.pdbx_strand_id
1 'polypeptide(L)'
;WDDGPQIYQRAMMHLCLSQRLDAIRAAVEDHAARDRIVALVGSYQVFPVSYDVVAQQAATASDVTTHINQDVLQPYMMPYAVMPDFGQTAQVEQEHIARLHALNRKGGPLSEAETMQVLNAVELLHNDDRFMNSAARWSIPQLRKLGAVDAERLQTFTDIARKSFGDCIKPLRADFPANFLRAPSA
;
A
#
# COMPACT_ATOMS: atom_id res chain seq x y z
N TRP A 1 -10.87 -1.62 -15.32
CA TRP A 1 -10.62 -2.45 -14.14
C TRP A 1 -9.12 -2.76 -13.92
N ASP A 2 -8.22 -1.83 -14.29
CA ASP A 2 -6.78 -2.05 -14.14
C ASP A 2 -6.30 -1.89 -12.68
N ASP A 3 -7.12 -1.30 -11.81
CA ASP A 3 -6.79 -1.06 -10.41
C ASP A 3 -6.84 -2.31 -9.52
N GLY A 4 -7.65 -3.32 -9.88
CA GLY A 4 -7.81 -4.53 -9.09
C GLY A 4 -6.50 -5.27 -8.81
N PRO A 5 -5.68 -5.58 -9.83
CA PRO A 5 -4.37 -6.19 -9.64
C PRO A 5 -3.41 -5.36 -8.79
N GLN A 6 -3.44 -4.03 -8.91
CA GLN A 6 -2.59 -3.13 -8.14
C GLN A 6 -2.96 -3.13 -6.65
N ILE A 7 -4.28 -3.12 -6.34
CA ILE A 7 -4.78 -3.24 -4.96
C ILE A 7 -4.35 -4.58 -4.35
N TYR A 8 -4.45 -5.65 -5.13
CA TYR A 8 -4.01 -6.97 -4.70
C TYR A 8 -2.50 -7.02 -4.43
N GLN A 9 -1.70 -6.45 -5.34
CA GLN A 9 -0.25 -6.34 -5.18
C GLN A 9 0.10 -5.58 -3.89
N ARG A 10 -0.58 -4.46 -3.63
CA ARG A 10 -0.37 -3.67 -2.41
C ARG A 10 -0.59 -4.50 -1.15
N ALA A 11 -1.66 -5.28 -1.09
CA ALA A 11 -1.94 -6.15 0.05
C ALA A 11 -0.88 -7.27 0.23
N MET A 12 -0.32 -7.80 -0.87
CA MET A 12 0.76 -8.79 -0.80
C MET A 12 2.07 -8.20 -0.29
N MET A 13 2.34 -6.93 -0.61
CA MET A 13 3.59 -6.25 -0.24
C MET A 13 3.65 -5.86 1.24
N HIS A 14 2.52 -5.75 1.93
CA HIS A 14 2.42 -5.23 3.30
C HIS A 14 3.45 -5.84 4.26
N LEU A 15 3.56 -7.18 4.29
CA LEU A 15 4.52 -7.84 5.19
C LEU A 15 5.96 -7.43 4.89
N CYS A 16 6.32 -7.35 3.62
CA CYS A 16 7.67 -6.96 3.19
C CYS A 16 7.98 -5.51 3.54
N LEU A 17 7.03 -4.61 3.31
CA LEU A 17 7.17 -3.19 3.61
C LEU A 17 7.33 -2.99 5.12
N SER A 18 6.45 -3.61 5.92
CA SER A 18 6.54 -3.54 7.38
C SER A 18 7.88 -4.04 7.90
N GLN A 19 8.36 -5.21 7.44
CA GLN A 19 9.66 -5.76 7.85
C GLN A 19 10.83 -4.84 7.49
N ARG A 20 10.78 -4.16 6.34
CA ARG A 20 11.82 -3.21 5.94
C ARG A 20 11.83 -1.97 6.83
N LEU A 21 10.65 -1.43 7.15
CA LEU A 21 10.53 -0.30 8.09
C LEU A 21 11.02 -0.67 9.49
N ASP A 22 10.67 -1.87 9.98
CA ASP A 22 11.15 -2.38 11.27
C ASP A 22 12.69 -2.52 11.29
N ALA A 23 13.28 -2.99 10.18
CA ALA A 23 14.73 -3.10 10.07
C ALA A 23 15.43 -1.73 10.05
N ILE A 24 14.84 -0.71 9.41
CA ILE A 24 15.34 0.66 9.45
C ILE A 24 15.26 1.21 10.88
N ARG A 25 14.12 1.05 11.55
CA ARG A 25 13.92 1.48 12.94
C ARG A 25 14.97 0.86 13.85
N ALA A 26 15.10 -0.45 13.84
CA ALA A 26 16.07 -1.17 14.66
C ALA A 26 17.50 -0.70 14.41
N ALA A 27 17.90 -0.50 13.14
CA ALA A 27 19.24 -0.02 12.82
C ALA A 27 19.52 1.40 13.36
N VAL A 28 18.49 2.27 13.38
CA VAL A 28 18.61 3.62 13.94
C VAL A 28 18.69 3.57 15.47
N GLU A 29 17.84 2.79 16.12
CA GLU A 29 17.80 2.62 17.60
C GLU A 29 19.09 1.96 18.12
N ASP A 30 19.66 1.01 17.36
CA ASP A 30 20.93 0.34 17.66
C ASP A 30 22.17 1.21 17.32
N HIS A 31 21.99 2.46 16.90
CA HIS A 31 23.06 3.36 16.47
C HIS A 31 23.99 2.74 15.40
N ALA A 32 23.43 1.97 14.46
CA ALA A 32 24.19 1.35 13.40
C ALA A 32 24.94 2.39 12.55
N ALA A 33 25.99 1.96 11.86
CA ALA A 33 26.75 2.83 10.96
C ALA A 33 25.83 3.46 9.91
N ARG A 34 26.04 4.75 9.60
CA ARG A 34 25.24 5.52 8.63
C ARG A 34 25.05 4.78 7.30
N ASP A 35 26.11 4.19 6.76
CA ASP A 35 26.05 3.47 5.49
C ASP A 35 25.05 2.30 5.52
N ARG A 36 24.95 1.59 6.66
CA ARG A 36 23.98 0.52 6.86
C ARG A 36 22.55 1.08 6.87
N ILE A 37 22.31 2.17 7.58
CA ILE A 37 21.00 2.81 7.65
C ILE A 37 20.60 3.32 6.26
N VAL A 38 21.50 3.99 5.55
CA VAL A 38 21.27 4.49 4.18
C VAL A 38 20.98 3.34 3.20
N ALA A 39 21.67 2.20 3.33
CA ALA A 39 21.42 1.03 2.52
C ALA A 39 20.03 0.45 2.78
N LEU A 40 19.60 0.35 4.04
CA LEU A 40 18.26 -0.09 4.41
C LEU A 40 17.18 0.87 3.89
N VAL A 41 17.36 2.19 4.09
CA VAL A 41 16.49 3.23 3.56
C VAL A 41 16.37 3.13 2.05
N GLY A 42 17.47 2.98 1.32
CA GLY A 42 17.48 2.83 -0.13
C GLY A 42 16.79 1.54 -0.63
N SER A 43 16.65 0.54 0.24
CA SER A 43 15.92 -0.70 -0.08
C SER A 43 14.40 -0.56 0.06
N TYR A 44 13.91 0.47 0.77
CA TYR A 44 12.48 0.71 0.92
C TYR A 44 11.94 1.40 -0.32
N GLN A 45 11.12 0.68 -1.05
CA GLN A 45 10.49 1.15 -2.27
C GLN A 45 9.06 0.64 -2.32
N VAL A 46 8.16 1.48 -2.81
CA VAL A 46 6.77 1.14 -3.08
C VAL A 46 6.52 1.36 -4.56
N PHE A 47 5.83 0.43 -5.21
CA PHE A 47 5.43 0.66 -6.59
C PHE A 47 4.44 1.83 -6.64
N PRO A 48 4.69 2.83 -7.50
CA PRO A 48 3.74 3.89 -7.70
C PRO A 48 2.43 3.28 -8.24
N VAL A 49 1.33 3.64 -7.63
CA VAL A 49 0.00 3.19 -8.01
C VAL A 49 -0.80 4.42 -8.40
N SER A 50 -1.43 4.39 -9.58
CA SER A 50 -2.42 5.40 -9.95
C SER A 50 -3.79 4.72 -9.94
N TYR A 51 -4.71 5.28 -9.18
CA TYR A 51 -6.09 4.82 -9.13
C TYR A 51 -6.94 5.72 -10.01
N ASP A 52 -7.53 5.15 -11.05
CA ASP A 52 -8.36 5.90 -11.98
C ASP A 52 -9.83 5.85 -11.57
N VAL A 53 -10.33 7.00 -11.11
CA VAL A 53 -11.74 7.19 -10.74
C VAL A 53 -12.54 7.96 -11.79
N VAL A 54 -11.92 8.32 -12.92
CA VAL A 54 -12.55 9.17 -13.96
C VAL A 54 -13.82 8.52 -14.51
N ALA A 55 -13.80 7.23 -14.80
CA ALA A 55 -14.96 6.53 -15.31
C ALA A 55 -16.12 6.50 -14.30
N GLN A 56 -15.84 6.32 -13.01
CA GLN A 56 -16.83 6.38 -11.94
C GLN A 56 -17.40 7.79 -11.78
N GLN A 57 -16.53 8.80 -11.77
CA GLN A 57 -16.96 10.20 -11.67
C GLN A 57 -17.83 10.60 -12.86
N ALA A 58 -17.45 10.21 -14.07
CA ALA A 58 -18.25 10.44 -15.28
C ALA A 58 -19.62 9.74 -15.22
N ALA A 59 -19.67 8.48 -14.78
CA ALA A 59 -20.93 7.75 -14.61
C ALA A 59 -21.85 8.40 -13.57
N THR A 60 -21.30 8.88 -12.46
CA THR A 60 -22.06 9.57 -11.42
C THR A 60 -22.54 10.93 -11.90
N ALA A 61 -21.69 11.69 -12.61
CA ALA A 61 -22.05 13.00 -13.13
C ALA A 61 -23.09 12.96 -14.27
N SER A 62 -23.14 11.86 -15.02
CA SER A 62 -24.08 11.67 -16.15
C SER A 62 -25.44 11.11 -15.75
N ASP A 63 -25.72 10.96 -14.45
CA ASP A 63 -26.98 10.41 -13.91
C ASP A 63 -27.27 8.94 -14.32
N VAL A 64 -26.36 8.29 -15.03
CA VAL A 64 -26.53 6.88 -15.48
C VAL A 64 -26.80 5.97 -14.29
N THR A 65 -26.22 6.26 -13.14
CA THR A 65 -26.36 5.45 -11.92
C THR A 65 -27.79 5.47 -11.36
N THR A 66 -28.58 6.49 -11.67
CA THR A 66 -29.96 6.58 -11.20
C THR A 66 -30.91 5.61 -11.91
N HIS A 67 -30.51 5.14 -13.09
CA HIS A 67 -31.31 4.23 -13.94
C HIS A 67 -30.92 2.74 -13.72
N ILE A 68 -29.93 2.46 -12.87
CA ILE A 68 -29.47 1.10 -12.57
C ILE A 68 -30.10 0.66 -11.25
N ASN A 69 -30.58 -0.59 -11.20
CA ASN A 69 -31.06 -1.16 -9.94
C ASN A 69 -29.95 -1.11 -8.88
N GLN A 70 -30.29 -0.62 -7.68
CA GLN A 70 -29.34 -0.42 -6.58
C GLN A 70 -28.64 -1.73 -6.17
N ASP A 71 -29.34 -2.87 -6.19
CA ASP A 71 -28.75 -4.17 -5.87
C ASP A 71 -27.66 -4.59 -6.87
N VAL A 72 -27.78 -4.13 -8.12
CA VAL A 72 -26.78 -4.34 -9.17
C VAL A 72 -25.65 -3.32 -9.04
N LEU A 73 -25.97 -2.06 -8.74
CA LEU A 73 -25.02 -0.95 -8.70
C LEU A 73 -24.12 -0.99 -7.46
N GLN A 74 -24.69 -1.33 -6.30
CA GLN A 74 -23.97 -1.25 -5.00
C GLN A 74 -22.66 -2.06 -4.98
N PRO A 75 -22.58 -3.31 -5.49
CA PRO A 75 -21.30 -4.04 -5.54
C PRO A 75 -20.20 -3.34 -6.33
N TYR A 76 -20.59 -2.55 -7.36
CA TYR A 76 -19.64 -1.79 -8.18
C TYR A 76 -19.21 -0.49 -7.49
N MET A 77 -20.12 0.18 -6.79
CA MET A 77 -19.81 1.45 -6.12
C MET A 77 -18.90 1.27 -4.90
N MET A 78 -19.05 0.15 -4.20
CA MET A 78 -18.30 -0.09 -2.96
C MET A 78 -16.77 -0.03 -3.13
N PRO A 79 -16.13 -0.72 -4.09
CA PRO A 79 -14.69 -0.59 -4.30
C PRO A 79 -14.25 0.83 -4.64
N TYR A 80 -15.06 1.55 -5.43
CA TYR A 80 -14.73 2.92 -5.83
C TYR A 80 -14.88 3.94 -4.70
N ALA A 81 -15.66 3.65 -3.67
CA ALA A 81 -15.81 4.55 -2.53
C ALA A 81 -14.49 4.80 -1.78
N VAL A 82 -13.56 3.86 -1.83
CA VAL A 82 -12.25 3.97 -1.15
C VAL A 82 -11.12 4.39 -2.09
N MET A 83 -11.34 4.42 -3.41
CA MET A 83 -10.28 4.76 -4.38
C MET A 83 -9.71 6.17 -4.20
N PRO A 84 -10.51 7.23 -3.92
CA PRO A 84 -9.97 8.55 -3.64
C PRO A 84 -9.00 8.55 -2.45
N ASP A 85 -9.34 7.84 -1.36
CA ASP A 85 -8.51 7.72 -0.18
C ASP A 85 -7.23 6.95 -0.47
N PHE A 86 -7.31 5.90 -1.30
CA PHE A 86 -6.13 5.20 -1.80
C PHE A 86 -5.20 6.14 -2.57
N GLY A 87 -5.73 6.91 -3.50
CA GLY A 87 -4.95 7.85 -4.32
C GLY A 87 -4.28 8.92 -3.46
N GLN A 88 -5.03 9.50 -2.53
CA GLN A 88 -4.50 10.49 -1.60
C GLN A 88 -3.42 9.90 -0.70
N THR A 89 -3.66 8.74 -0.10
CA THR A 89 -2.68 8.08 0.77
C THR A 89 -1.43 7.68 -0.02
N ALA A 90 -1.56 7.18 -1.25
CA ALA A 90 -0.42 6.85 -2.09
C ALA A 90 0.44 8.09 -2.39
N GLN A 91 -0.16 9.26 -2.61
CA GLN A 91 0.57 10.50 -2.80
C GLN A 91 1.31 10.91 -1.52
N VAL A 92 0.65 10.89 -0.37
CA VAL A 92 1.26 11.20 0.94
C VAL A 92 2.39 10.22 1.26
N GLU A 93 2.21 8.94 0.98
CA GLU A 93 3.24 7.91 1.13
C GLU A 93 4.50 8.25 0.32
N GLN A 94 4.36 8.72 -0.93
CA GLN A 94 5.51 9.14 -1.74
C GLN A 94 6.26 10.33 -1.11
N GLU A 95 5.54 11.26 -0.48
CA GLU A 95 6.18 12.36 0.26
C GLU A 95 6.96 11.84 1.48
N HIS A 96 6.41 10.88 2.21
CA HIS A 96 7.10 10.27 3.35
C HIS A 96 8.32 9.45 2.90
N ILE A 97 8.22 8.74 1.78
CA ILE A 97 9.37 8.04 1.16
C ILE A 97 10.46 9.04 0.76
N ALA A 98 10.08 10.17 0.15
CA ALA A 98 11.05 11.20 -0.23
C ALA A 98 11.77 11.76 1.01
N ARG A 99 11.06 12.00 2.12
CA ARG A 99 11.65 12.43 3.40
C ARG A 99 12.61 11.39 3.96
N LEU A 100 12.25 10.10 3.90
CA LEU A 100 13.10 9.00 4.33
C LEU A 100 14.39 8.94 3.47
N HIS A 101 14.26 9.08 2.15
CA HIS A 101 15.38 9.04 1.20
C HIS A 101 16.24 10.32 1.21
N ALA A 102 15.77 11.39 1.86
CA ALA A 102 16.55 12.63 2.00
C ALA A 102 17.78 12.47 2.91
N LEU A 103 17.91 11.35 3.61
CA LEU A 103 19.09 11.06 4.44
C LEU A 103 20.36 11.06 3.60
N ASN A 104 21.29 11.98 3.92
CA ASN A 104 22.55 12.10 3.21
C ASN A 104 23.44 10.87 3.43
N ARG A 105 24.00 10.35 2.34
CA ARG A 105 24.98 9.23 2.39
C ARG A 105 26.31 9.62 3.00
N LYS A 106 26.68 10.91 2.94
CA LYS A 106 27.96 11.39 3.44
C LYS A 106 27.82 11.96 4.85
N GLY A 107 28.67 11.51 5.75
CA GLY A 107 28.73 12.03 7.12
C GLY A 107 29.20 10.98 8.13
N GLY A 108 29.40 11.42 9.35
CA GLY A 108 29.62 10.57 10.51
C GLY A 108 28.32 9.89 10.99
N PRO A 109 28.24 9.52 12.28
CA PRO A 109 27.00 9.02 12.90
C PRO A 109 25.82 9.96 12.64
N LEU A 110 24.59 9.43 12.68
CA LEU A 110 23.39 10.27 12.57
C LEU A 110 23.39 11.30 13.70
N SER A 111 23.07 12.54 13.37
CA SER A 111 22.73 13.55 14.38
C SER A 111 21.37 13.20 15.01
N GLU A 112 21.08 13.78 16.16
CA GLU A 112 19.78 13.61 16.81
C GLU A 112 18.61 14.04 15.91
N ALA A 113 18.77 15.15 15.18
CA ALA A 113 17.78 15.64 14.24
C ALA A 113 17.53 14.65 13.08
N GLU A 114 18.58 14.06 12.50
CA GLU A 114 18.47 13.04 11.45
C GLU A 114 17.84 11.76 11.99
N THR A 115 18.22 11.33 13.20
CA THR A 115 17.61 10.20 13.91
C THR A 115 16.11 10.39 14.05
N MET A 116 15.69 11.53 14.60
CA MET A 116 14.25 11.86 14.75
C MET A 116 13.53 11.95 13.42
N GLN A 117 14.16 12.52 12.39
CA GLN A 117 13.57 12.59 11.04
C GLN A 117 13.32 11.21 10.47
N VAL A 118 14.30 10.28 10.56
CA VAL A 118 14.15 8.92 10.05
C VAL A 118 13.07 8.16 10.82
N LEU A 119 13.09 8.21 12.17
CA LEU A 119 12.11 7.52 12.99
C LEU A 119 10.69 8.03 12.73
N ASN A 120 10.52 9.35 12.60
CA ASN A 120 9.21 9.94 12.25
C ASN A 120 8.74 9.51 10.86
N ALA A 121 9.62 9.50 9.86
CA ALA A 121 9.27 9.03 8.51
C ALA A 121 8.88 7.54 8.52
N VAL A 122 9.60 6.70 9.27
CA VAL A 122 9.26 5.28 9.45
C VAL A 122 7.88 5.10 10.07
N GLU A 123 7.53 5.87 11.12
CA GLU A 123 6.22 5.77 11.77
C GLU A 123 5.08 6.21 10.82
N LEU A 124 5.28 7.30 10.08
CA LEU A 124 4.31 7.76 9.09
C LEU A 124 4.09 6.71 7.99
N LEU A 125 5.17 6.12 7.47
CA LEU A 125 5.10 5.06 6.47
C LEU A 125 4.44 3.78 6.98
N HIS A 126 4.62 3.42 8.26
CA HIS A 126 3.87 2.33 8.88
C HIS A 126 2.36 2.62 8.95
N ASN A 127 1.97 3.86 9.22
CA ASN A 127 0.57 4.27 9.24
C ASN A 127 -0.05 4.20 7.84
N ASP A 128 0.65 4.74 6.83
CA ASP A 128 0.23 4.69 5.42
C ASP A 128 0.07 3.24 4.95
N ASP A 129 1.07 2.38 5.23
CA ASP A 129 1.05 0.98 4.84
C ASP A 129 -0.08 0.19 5.52
N ARG A 130 -0.36 0.44 6.81
CA ARG A 130 -1.49 -0.18 7.52
C ARG A 130 -2.83 0.24 6.92
N PHE A 131 -3.01 1.52 6.59
CA PHE A 131 -4.22 2.01 5.94
C PHE A 131 -4.39 1.36 4.57
N MET A 132 -3.37 1.42 3.72
CA MET A 132 -3.40 0.87 2.36
C MET A 132 -3.67 -0.64 2.36
N ASN A 133 -3.04 -1.39 3.28
CA ASN A 133 -3.29 -2.82 3.43
C ASN A 133 -4.73 -3.11 3.88
N SER A 134 -5.27 -2.36 4.84
CA SER A 134 -6.63 -2.55 5.35
C SER A 134 -7.66 -2.27 4.26
N ALA A 135 -7.51 -1.17 3.56
CA ALA A 135 -8.40 -0.78 2.46
C ALA A 135 -8.30 -1.75 1.27
N ALA A 136 -7.07 -2.22 0.93
CA ALA A 136 -6.88 -3.23 -0.10
C ALA A 136 -7.58 -4.55 0.25
N ARG A 137 -7.41 -5.02 1.47
CA ARG A 137 -8.05 -6.26 1.96
C ARG A 137 -9.57 -6.18 1.97
N TRP A 138 -10.11 -5.02 2.29
CA TRP A 138 -11.55 -4.78 2.22
C TRP A 138 -12.06 -4.78 0.78
N SER A 139 -11.32 -4.22 -0.17
CA SER A 139 -11.73 -4.11 -1.58
C SER A 139 -11.62 -5.42 -2.36
N ILE A 140 -10.63 -6.27 -2.06
CA ILE A 140 -10.32 -7.50 -2.80
C ILE A 140 -11.52 -8.45 -2.95
N PRO A 141 -12.31 -8.78 -1.90
CA PRO A 141 -13.48 -9.65 -2.04
C PRO A 141 -14.53 -9.09 -2.99
N GLN A 142 -14.72 -7.77 -3.01
CA GLN A 142 -15.67 -7.08 -3.89
C GLN A 142 -15.19 -7.14 -5.34
N LEU A 143 -13.93 -6.82 -5.58
CA LEU A 143 -13.31 -6.87 -6.91
C LEU A 143 -13.34 -8.28 -7.51
N ARG A 144 -13.16 -9.33 -6.68
CA ARG A 144 -13.30 -10.72 -7.11
C ARG A 144 -14.72 -11.07 -7.54
N LYS A 145 -15.73 -10.65 -6.77
CA LYS A 145 -17.14 -10.88 -7.13
C LYS A 145 -17.51 -10.23 -8.45
N LEU A 146 -16.87 -9.11 -8.78
CA LEU A 146 -17.10 -8.37 -10.02
C LEU A 146 -16.28 -8.90 -11.21
N GLY A 147 -15.46 -9.94 -11.01
CA GLY A 147 -14.54 -10.43 -12.03
C GLY A 147 -13.46 -9.43 -12.43
N ALA A 148 -13.25 -8.39 -11.60
CA ALA A 148 -12.26 -7.34 -11.85
C ALA A 148 -10.81 -7.76 -11.54
N VAL A 149 -10.61 -8.99 -11.12
CA VAL A 149 -9.31 -9.56 -10.77
C VAL A 149 -9.06 -10.78 -11.64
N ASP A 150 -8.28 -10.58 -12.69
CA ASP A 150 -7.84 -11.63 -13.61
C ASP A 150 -6.69 -12.43 -12.99
N ALA A 151 -6.80 -13.77 -13.02
CA ALA A 151 -5.81 -14.66 -12.44
C ALA A 151 -4.44 -14.56 -13.13
N GLU A 152 -4.39 -14.37 -14.44
CA GLU A 152 -3.14 -14.23 -15.21
C GLU A 152 -2.42 -12.92 -14.85
N ARG A 153 -3.17 -11.80 -14.78
CA ARG A 153 -2.65 -10.52 -14.31
C ARG A 153 -2.15 -10.61 -12.87
N LEU A 154 -2.90 -11.25 -11.97
CA LEU A 154 -2.45 -11.47 -10.60
C LEU A 154 -1.14 -12.22 -10.52
N GLN A 155 -0.97 -13.26 -11.33
CA GLN A 155 0.28 -14.02 -11.38
C GLN A 155 1.42 -13.11 -11.85
N THR A 156 1.22 -12.32 -12.90
CA THR A 156 2.21 -11.37 -13.42
C THR A 156 2.63 -10.36 -12.34
N PHE A 157 1.68 -9.75 -11.64
CA PHE A 157 1.98 -8.81 -10.55
C PHE A 157 2.67 -9.49 -9.36
N THR A 158 2.30 -10.73 -9.05
CA THR A 158 2.97 -11.52 -8.01
C THR A 158 4.43 -11.77 -8.36
N ASP A 159 4.71 -12.11 -9.60
CA ASP A 159 6.07 -12.39 -10.07
C ASP A 159 6.93 -11.12 -10.11
N ILE A 160 6.36 -9.99 -10.52
CA ILE A 160 7.01 -8.68 -10.44
C ILE A 160 7.34 -8.34 -8.98
N ALA A 161 6.37 -8.48 -8.08
CA ALA A 161 6.57 -8.21 -6.67
C ALA A 161 7.66 -9.11 -6.06
N ARG A 162 7.67 -10.41 -6.39
CA ARG A 162 8.70 -11.34 -5.92
C ARG A 162 10.10 -10.99 -6.41
N LYS A 163 10.25 -10.52 -7.65
CA LYS A 163 11.54 -10.06 -8.18
C LYS A 163 12.10 -8.89 -7.36
N SER A 164 11.23 -7.99 -6.89
CA SER A 164 11.63 -6.77 -6.18
C SER A 164 11.76 -6.97 -4.67
N PHE A 165 10.96 -7.86 -4.08
CA PHE A 165 10.84 -8.01 -2.63
C PHE A 165 11.27 -9.39 -2.11
N GLY A 166 11.47 -10.38 -2.99
CA GLY A 166 11.90 -11.73 -2.61
C GLY A 166 10.79 -12.55 -1.95
N ASP A 167 11.19 -13.47 -1.09
CA ASP A 167 10.33 -14.50 -0.49
C ASP A 167 9.33 -13.98 0.55
N CYS A 168 9.43 -12.73 0.94
CA CYS A 168 8.44 -12.12 1.84
C CYS A 168 7.08 -11.90 1.14
N ILE A 169 7.04 -11.89 -0.21
CA ILE A 169 5.80 -11.84 -0.98
C ILE A 169 5.08 -13.17 -0.88
N LYS A 170 3.94 -13.16 -0.20
CA LYS A 170 3.07 -14.33 -0.09
C LYS A 170 1.76 -14.05 -0.81
N PRO A 171 1.29 -15.00 -1.67
CA PRO A 171 -0.02 -14.88 -2.29
C PRO A 171 -1.10 -14.75 -1.20
N LEU A 172 -2.05 -13.86 -1.40
CA LEU A 172 -3.21 -13.78 -0.51
C LEU A 172 -4.04 -15.06 -0.70
N ARG A 173 -4.41 -15.69 0.41
CA ARG A 173 -5.27 -16.87 0.37
C ARG A 173 -6.61 -16.53 -0.27
N ALA A 174 -7.20 -17.49 -1.00
CA ALA A 174 -8.48 -17.32 -1.69
C ALA A 174 -9.66 -17.06 -0.72
N ASP A 175 -9.54 -17.56 0.51
CA ASP A 175 -10.53 -17.56 1.58
C ASP A 175 -10.35 -16.43 2.60
N PHE A 176 -9.77 -15.30 2.19
CA PHE A 176 -9.53 -14.17 3.07
C PHE A 176 -10.85 -13.69 3.69
N PRO A 177 -11.09 -13.88 5.01
CA PRO A 177 -12.38 -13.55 5.61
C PRO A 177 -12.59 -12.03 5.63
N ALA A 178 -13.80 -11.60 5.27
CA ALA A 178 -14.25 -10.21 5.36
C ALA A 178 -14.28 -9.64 6.80
N ASN A 179 -13.97 -10.48 7.81
CA ASN A 179 -14.15 -10.16 9.23
C ASN A 179 -12.96 -9.49 9.91
N PHE A 180 -11.97 -9.01 9.16
CA PHE A 180 -10.76 -8.40 9.75
C PHE A 180 -10.92 -6.96 10.24
N LEU A 181 -12.12 -6.36 10.12
CA LEU A 181 -12.42 -5.01 10.62
C LEU A 181 -12.88 -4.98 12.09
N ARG A 182 -12.84 -6.10 12.83
CA ARG A 182 -12.96 -6.00 14.28
C ARG A 182 -11.61 -5.53 14.83
N ALA A 183 -11.57 -4.26 15.22
CA ALA A 183 -10.54 -3.77 16.13
C ALA A 183 -10.40 -4.75 17.30
N PRO A 184 -9.19 -5.07 17.78
CA PRO A 184 -9.05 -5.80 19.03
C PRO A 184 -9.84 -5.03 20.08
N SER A 185 -10.85 -5.66 20.64
CA SER A 185 -11.54 -5.15 21.82
C SER A 185 -10.49 -4.95 22.92
N ALA A 186 -10.36 -3.69 23.36
CA ALA A 186 -9.49 -3.26 24.47
C ALA A 186 -9.77 -4.05 25.74
#